data_87e9c36d0e09ed806999dad702c5b95c
#
_entry.id   87e9c36d0e09ed806999dad702c5b95c
#
_cell.length_a   1.000
_cell.length_b   1.000
_cell.length_c   1.000
_cell.angle_alpha   90.00
_cell.angle_beta   90.00
_cell.angle_gamma   90.00
#
_symmetry.space_group_name_H-M   'P 1'
#
loop_
_entity.id
_entity.type
_entity.pdbx_description
1 polymer ?
#
loop_
_entity_poly.entity_id
_entity_poly.type
_entity_poly.pdbx_seq_one_letter_code
_entity_poly.pdbx_strand_id
1 'polypeptide(L)'
;MPKILITGASGFIGSFLVEHGLELNAEVWAAVRPTSSRRYLRDPRIRFIELNLGDEAELERQLSAHVAAHGAFDHVIHAAGATKAPSLAAFRKTNTEGTERLARLLMQTGALTPGGRFVFVSSLSVMGAALEAPL
;
A
#
# COMPACT_ATOMS: atom_id res chain seq x y z
N MET A 1 5.78 18.03 7.81
CA MET A 1 5.04 17.36 6.72
C MET A 1 5.37 15.87 6.75
N PRO A 2 4.44 15.02 7.17
CA PRO A 2 4.69 13.59 7.17
C PRO A 2 4.77 13.05 5.75
N LYS A 3 5.66 12.07 5.55
CA LYS A 3 5.81 11.36 4.29
C LYS A 3 5.03 10.05 4.37
N ILE A 4 4.05 9.88 3.50
CA ILE A 4 3.10 8.76 3.55
C ILE A 4 3.20 7.94 2.25
N LEU A 5 3.42 6.63 2.40
CA LEU A 5 3.29 5.69 1.31
C LEU A 5 1.87 5.10 1.31
N ILE A 6 1.22 5.08 0.15
CA ILE A 6 -0.09 4.47 -0.03
C ILE A 6 0.02 3.41 -1.13
N THR A 7 -0.18 2.14 -0.78
CA THR A 7 -0.30 1.06 -1.76
C THR A 7 -1.75 0.90 -2.18
N GLY A 8 -1.99 0.35 -3.36
CA GLY A 8 -3.35 0.30 -3.92
C GLY A 8 -3.89 1.69 -4.28
N ALA A 9 -3.00 2.65 -4.48
CA ALA A 9 -3.32 4.05 -4.69
C ALA A 9 -4.19 4.30 -5.95
N SER A 10 -4.04 3.48 -6.97
CA SER A 10 -4.84 3.57 -8.21
C SER A 10 -6.26 3.01 -8.07
N GLY A 11 -6.57 2.32 -6.97
CA GLY A 11 -7.88 1.76 -6.68
C GLY A 11 -8.86 2.78 -6.10
N PHE A 12 -10.09 2.32 -5.83
CA PHE A 12 -11.17 3.18 -5.32
C PHE A 12 -10.81 3.78 -3.95
N ILE A 13 -10.57 2.95 -2.94
CA ILE A 13 -10.22 3.44 -1.59
C ILE A 13 -8.88 4.16 -1.62
N GLY A 14 -7.88 3.58 -2.29
CA GLY A 14 -6.53 4.14 -2.34
C GLY A 14 -6.48 5.54 -2.94
N SER A 15 -7.24 5.82 -3.99
CA SER A 15 -7.30 7.16 -4.60
C SER A 15 -7.88 8.21 -3.66
N PHE A 16 -8.90 7.88 -2.88
CA PHE A 16 -9.44 8.77 -1.84
C PHE A 16 -8.43 9.00 -0.69
N LEU A 17 -7.68 7.96 -0.31
CA LEU A 17 -6.63 8.12 0.69
C LEU A 17 -5.52 9.05 0.22
N VAL A 18 -5.16 8.97 -1.05
CA VAL A 18 -4.18 9.90 -1.66
C VAL A 18 -4.69 11.33 -1.60
N GLU A 19 -5.92 11.57 -2.04
CA GLU A 19 -6.55 12.90 -2.02
C GLU A 19 -6.58 13.46 -0.60
N HIS A 20 -7.05 12.66 0.35
CA HIS A 20 -7.12 13.10 1.75
C HIS A 20 -5.74 13.37 2.36
N GLY A 21 -4.73 12.56 2.05
CA GLY A 21 -3.36 12.81 2.46
C GLY A 21 -2.83 14.17 1.98
N LEU A 22 -3.15 14.53 0.73
CA LEU A 22 -2.78 15.84 0.17
C LEU A 22 -3.52 16.99 0.84
N GLU A 23 -4.81 16.81 1.18
CA GLU A 23 -5.59 17.81 1.92
C GLU A 23 -5.00 18.07 3.31
N LEU A 24 -4.45 17.05 3.95
CA LEU A 24 -3.74 17.15 5.23
C LEU A 24 -2.30 17.66 5.10
N ASN A 25 -1.90 18.11 3.92
CA ASN A 25 -0.54 18.60 3.62
C ASN A 25 0.57 17.56 3.88
N ALA A 26 0.28 16.29 3.67
CA ALA A 26 1.30 15.25 3.69
C ALA A 26 2.08 15.20 2.36
N GLU A 27 3.32 14.75 2.40
CA GLU A 27 4.05 14.32 1.21
C GLU A 27 3.58 12.91 0.85
N VAL A 28 2.73 12.80 -0.18
CA VAL A 28 2.08 11.54 -0.54
C VAL A 28 2.82 10.83 -1.67
N TRP A 29 3.21 9.60 -1.42
CA TRP A 29 3.78 8.67 -2.38
C TRP A 29 2.78 7.58 -2.72
N ALA A 30 2.32 7.58 -3.97
CA ALA A 30 1.41 6.58 -4.50
C ALA A 30 2.22 5.42 -5.08
N ALA A 31 2.07 4.24 -4.48
CA ALA A 31 2.66 3.03 -5.03
C ALA A 31 1.84 2.54 -6.22
N VAL A 32 2.50 2.38 -7.35
CA VAL A 32 1.90 1.94 -8.61
C VAL A 32 2.74 0.85 -9.25
N ARG A 33 2.12 0.10 -10.15
CA ARG A 33 2.81 -0.78 -11.10
C ARG A 33 2.93 -0.07 -12.45
N PRO A 34 3.84 -0.46 -13.34
CA PRO A 34 3.94 0.14 -14.67
C PRO A 34 2.62 0.15 -15.46
N THR A 35 1.79 -0.88 -15.23
CA THR A 35 0.48 -1.05 -15.88
C THR A 35 -0.68 -0.39 -15.14
N SER A 36 -0.44 0.23 -13.98
CA SER A 36 -1.50 0.87 -13.18
C SER A 36 -2.12 2.04 -13.91
N SER A 37 -3.45 2.13 -13.88
CA SER A 37 -4.15 3.33 -14.32
C SER A 37 -3.91 4.47 -13.35
N ARG A 38 -3.57 5.64 -13.87
CA ARG A 38 -3.42 6.86 -13.08
C ARG A 38 -4.64 7.78 -13.23
N ARG A 39 -5.78 7.23 -13.64
CA ARG A 39 -7.01 7.98 -13.93
C ARG A 39 -7.44 8.89 -12.79
N TYR A 40 -7.30 8.43 -11.55
CA TYR A 40 -7.69 9.16 -10.34
C TYR A 40 -6.50 9.82 -9.63
N LEU A 41 -5.29 9.71 -10.15
CA LEU A 41 -4.07 10.22 -9.56
C LEU A 41 -3.50 11.36 -10.40
N ARG A 42 -4.26 12.45 -10.51
CA ARG A 42 -3.95 13.57 -11.41
C ARG A 42 -3.36 14.80 -10.71
N ASP A 43 -3.45 14.88 -9.40
CA ASP A 43 -2.91 16.02 -8.67
C ASP A 43 -1.38 16.06 -8.83
N PRO A 44 -0.80 17.20 -9.28
CA PRO A 44 0.64 17.29 -9.52
C PRO A 44 1.50 17.17 -8.27
N ARG A 45 0.93 17.26 -7.07
CA ARG A 45 1.63 17.05 -5.80
C ARG A 45 1.89 15.58 -5.50
N ILE A 46 1.19 14.65 -6.17
CA ILE A 46 1.38 13.21 -5.97
C ILE A 46 2.76 12.82 -6.46
N ARG A 47 3.53 12.16 -5.59
CA ARG A 47 4.75 11.48 -5.97
C ARG A 47 4.47 10.00 -6.24
N PHE A 48 5.18 9.42 -7.18
CA PHE A 48 4.98 8.03 -7.57
C PHE A 48 6.19 7.19 -7.22
N ILE A 49 5.92 5.98 -6.78
CA ILE A 49 6.92 4.93 -6.60
C ILE A 49 6.42 3.64 -7.23
N GLU A 50 7.26 2.98 -8.02
CA GLU A 50 6.96 1.64 -8.50
C GLU A 50 7.31 0.61 -7.45
N LEU A 51 6.34 -0.22 -7.06
CA LEU A 51 6.53 -1.32 -6.13
C LEU A 51 5.91 -2.58 -6.67
N ASN A 52 6.71 -3.65 -6.77
CA ASN A 52 6.26 -4.98 -7.11
C ASN A 52 6.06 -5.81 -5.83
N LEU A 53 4.85 -5.79 -5.29
CA LEU A 53 4.51 -6.50 -4.05
C LEU A 53 4.58 -8.03 -4.20
N GLY A 54 4.57 -8.55 -5.42
CA GLY A 54 4.63 -9.98 -5.71
C GLY A 54 6.03 -10.56 -5.84
N ASP A 55 7.06 -9.73 -5.86
CA ASP A 55 8.46 -10.13 -6.05
C ASP A 55 9.32 -9.59 -4.90
N GLU A 56 9.80 -10.49 -4.05
CA GLU A 56 10.55 -10.11 -2.84
C GLU A 56 11.85 -9.37 -3.16
N ALA A 57 12.65 -9.90 -4.06
CA ALA A 57 13.95 -9.30 -4.41
C ALA A 57 13.77 -7.92 -5.07
N GLU A 58 12.81 -7.79 -5.96
CA GLU A 58 12.51 -6.53 -6.63
C GLU A 58 11.93 -5.50 -5.65
N LEU A 59 11.02 -5.90 -4.78
CA LEU A 59 10.45 -5.03 -3.77
C LEU A 59 11.51 -4.51 -2.80
N GLU A 60 12.41 -5.39 -2.35
CA GLU A 60 13.54 -5.00 -1.50
C GLU A 60 14.44 -3.98 -2.20
N ARG A 61 14.76 -4.22 -3.47
CA ARG A 61 15.56 -3.30 -4.28
C ARG A 61 14.88 -1.94 -4.42
N GLN A 62 13.58 -1.93 -4.73
CA GLN A 62 12.80 -0.70 -4.91
C GLN A 62 12.72 0.11 -3.61
N LEU A 63 12.45 -0.53 -2.48
CA LEU A 63 12.42 0.14 -1.18
C LEU A 63 13.79 0.68 -0.77
N SER A 64 14.85 -0.10 -0.95
CA SER A 64 16.21 0.32 -0.63
C SER A 64 16.65 1.52 -1.48
N ALA A 65 16.35 1.49 -2.78
CA ALA A 65 16.64 2.60 -3.69
C ALA A 65 15.86 3.86 -3.29
N HIS A 66 14.60 3.72 -2.87
CA HIS A 66 13.80 4.84 -2.41
C HIS A 66 14.39 5.48 -1.15
N VAL A 67 14.77 4.65 -0.17
CA VAL A 67 15.40 5.14 1.07
C VAL A 67 16.68 5.91 0.78
N ALA A 68 17.51 5.39 -0.12
CA ALA A 68 18.76 6.05 -0.50
C ALA A 68 18.54 7.42 -1.16
N ALA A 69 17.49 7.54 -2.00
CA ALA A 69 17.21 8.75 -2.76
C ALA A 69 16.33 9.77 -2.01
N HIS A 70 15.39 9.30 -1.18
CA HIS A 70 14.32 10.12 -0.62
C HIS A 70 14.13 9.95 0.89
N GLY A 71 14.80 9.00 1.51
CA GLY A 71 14.62 8.67 2.93
C GLY A 71 13.40 7.78 3.19
N ALA A 72 13.15 7.52 4.46
CA ALA A 72 12.08 6.63 4.89
C ALA A 72 10.70 7.32 4.90
N PHE A 73 9.65 6.51 4.92
CA PHE A 73 8.28 6.94 5.14
C PHE A 73 7.98 7.05 6.64
N ASP A 74 7.22 8.06 7.02
CA ASP A 74 6.70 8.19 8.39
C ASP A 74 5.51 7.26 8.63
N HIS A 75 4.69 7.07 7.60
CA HIS A 75 3.52 6.19 7.65
C HIS A 75 3.36 5.42 6.34
N VAL A 76 2.80 4.23 6.45
CA VAL A 76 2.44 3.41 5.28
C VAL A 76 0.98 2.98 5.44
N ILE A 77 0.17 3.23 4.41
CA ILE A 77 -1.21 2.75 4.34
C ILE A 77 -1.27 1.71 3.24
N HIS A 78 -1.49 0.46 3.63
CA HIS A 78 -1.55 -0.66 2.70
C HIS A 78 -3.00 -0.96 2.35
N ALA A 79 -3.43 -0.44 1.19
CA ALA A 79 -4.76 -0.64 0.64
C ALA A 79 -4.75 -1.55 -0.61
N ALA A 80 -3.58 -2.02 -1.03
CA ALA A 80 -3.48 -2.98 -2.12
C ALA A 80 -4.02 -4.34 -1.69
N GLY A 81 -4.79 -4.97 -2.55
CA GLY A 81 -5.34 -6.29 -2.32
C GLY A 81 -6.15 -6.75 -3.52
N ALA A 82 -6.35 -8.06 -3.64
CA ALA A 82 -7.23 -8.66 -4.61
C ALA A 82 -8.62 -8.81 -4.01
N THR A 83 -9.65 -8.35 -4.73
CA THR A 83 -11.07 -8.56 -4.39
C THR A 83 -11.66 -9.75 -5.13
N LYS A 84 -10.98 -10.19 -6.19
CA LYS A 84 -11.32 -11.37 -7.00
C LYS A 84 -10.06 -12.14 -7.31
N ALA A 85 -10.13 -13.45 -7.17
CA ALA A 85 -9.03 -14.35 -7.52
C ALA A 85 -9.59 -15.72 -7.91
N PRO A 86 -8.88 -16.48 -8.77
CA PRO A 86 -9.37 -17.79 -9.25
C PRO A 86 -9.39 -18.87 -8.16
N SER A 87 -8.69 -18.67 -7.04
CA SER A 87 -8.60 -19.65 -5.97
C SER A 87 -8.26 -19.02 -4.62
N LEU A 88 -8.46 -19.78 -3.54
CA LEU A 88 -8.03 -19.38 -2.19
C LEU A 88 -6.51 -19.18 -2.13
N ALA A 89 -5.73 -20.02 -2.83
CA ALA A 89 -4.29 -19.92 -2.88
C ALA A 89 -3.86 -18.58 -3.53
N ALA A 90 -4.54 -18.15 -4.61
CA ALA A 90 -4.28 -16.87 -5.24
C ALA A 90 -4.60 -15.67 -4.33
N PHE A 91 -5.70 -15.74 -3.56
CA PHE A 91 -6.02 -14.73 -2.54
C PHE A 91 -4.94 -14.64 -1.46
N ARG A 92 -4.49 -15.79 -0.94
CA ARG A 92 -3.43 -15.84 0.08
C ARG A 92 -2.12 -15.25 -0.42
N LYS A 93 -1.75 -15.59 -1.65
CA LYS A 93 -0.53 -15.07 -2.27
C LYS A 93 -0.52 -13.54 -2.35
N THR A 94 -1.64 -12.93 -2.73
CA THR A 94 -1.75 -11.49 -2.86
C THR A 94 -2.02 -10.80 -1.52
N ASN A 95 -3.04 -11.25 -0.79
CA ASN A 95 -3.55 -10.51 0.38
C ASN A 95 -2.83 -10.87 1.68
N THR A 96 -2.32 -12.08 1.81
CA THR A 96 -1.61 -12.52 3.01
C THR A 96 -0.10 -12.42 2.84
N GLU A 97 0.45 -13.14 1.87
CA GLU A 97 1.89 -13.18 1.65
C GLU A 97 2.44 -11.83 1.18
N GLY A 98 1.71 -11.15 0.30
CA GLY A 98 2.10 -9.81 -0.18
C GLY A 98 2.11 -8.77 0.94
N THR A 99 1.15 -8.81 1.84
CA THR A 99 1.08 -7.91 2.99
C THR A 99 2.21 -8.19 3.99
N GLU A 100 2.46 -9.45 4.32
CA GLU A 100 3.57 -9.85 5.20
C GLU A 100 4.91 -9.43 4.61
N ARG A 101 5.13 -9.69 3.33
CA ARG A 101 6.36 -9.32 2.62
C ARG A 101 6.61 -7.81 2.67
N LEU A 102 5.58 -7.02 2.38
CA LEU A 102 5.70 -5.57 2.43
C LEU A 102 6.04 -5.09 3.84
N ALA A 103 5.31 -5.53 4.85
CA ALA A 103 5.54 -5.13 6.23
C ALA A 103 6.96 -5.49 6.70
N ARG A 104 7.41 -6.71 6.42
CA ARG A 104 8.74 -7.18 6.77
C ARG A 104 9.84 -6.39 6.05
N LEU A 105 9.71 -6.18 4.74
CA LEU A 105 10.72 -5.47 3.96
C LEU A 105 10.77 -3.97 4.28
N LEU A 106 9.66 -3.34 4.61
CA LEU A 106 9.66 -1.96 5.11
C LEU A 106 10.53 -1.79 6.35
N MET A 107 10.49 -2.75 7.25
CA MET A 107 11.33 -2.75 8.46
C MET A 107 12.78 -3.09 8.14
N GLN A 108 13.02 -4.14 7.36
CA GLN A 108 14.38 -4.61 7.04
C GLN A 108 15.20 -3.60 6.23
N THR A 109 14.55 -2.86 5.33
CA THR A 109 15.21 -1.84 4.51
C THR A 109 15.29 -0.48 5.19
N GLY A 110 14.66 -0.32 6.34
CA GLY A 110 14.53 0.98 6.99
C GLY A 110 13.60 1.95 6.25
N ALA A 111 12.73 1.44 5.38
CA ALA A 111 11.81 2.28 4.61
C ALA A 111 10.64 2.83 5.44
N LEU A 112 10.37 2.25 6.60
CA LEU A 112 9.46 2.82 7.60
C LEU A 112 10.29 3.35 8.77
N THR A 113 10.08 4.61 9.16
CA THR A 113 10.81 5.22 10.27
C THR A 113 10.54 4.50 11.59
N PRO A 114 11.51 4.48 12.54
CA PRO A 114 11.23 4.03 13.90
C PRO A 114 10.07 4.84 14.50
N GLY A 115 9.06 4.16 15.05
CA GLY A 115 7.83 4.80 15.53
C GLY A 115 6.81 5.15 14.44
N GLY A 116 7.14 4.92 13.18
CA GLY A 116 6.20 5.04 12.07
C GLY A 116 5.05 4.04 12.17
N ARG A 117 3.96 4.33 11.45
CA ARG A 117 2.76 3.48 11.51
C ARG A 117 2.55 2.76 10.18
N PHE A 118 2.29 1.47 10.29
CA PHE A 118 1.78 0.65 9.20
C PHE A 118 0.29 0.41 9.42
N VAL A 119 -0.53 0.94 8.52
CA VAL A 119 -2.00 0.81 8.56
C VAL A 119 -2.41 -0.18 7.47
N PHE A 120 -3.02 -1.27 7.87
CA PHE A 120 -3.57 -2.27 6.96
C PHE A 120 -5.07 -2.04 6.75
N VAL A 121 -5.48 -1.82 5.52
CA VAL A 121 -6.90 -1.68 5.16
C VAL A 121 -7.49 -3.08 5.01
N SER A 122 -8.27 -3.49 5.99
CA SER A 122 -8.97 -4.76 6.00
C SER A 122 -10.38 -4.62 5.42
N SER A 123 -11.25 -5.55 5.69
CA SER A 123 -12.63 -5.57 5.23
C SER A 123 -13.55 -6.14 6.29
N LEU A 124 -14.80 -5.68 6.33
CA LEU A 124 -15.83 -6.28 7.16
C LEU A 124 -16.07 -7.75 6.81
N SER A 125 -15.77 -8.16 5.58
CA SER A 125 -15.92 -9.54 5.13
C SER A 125 -15.06 -10.54 5.88
N VAL A 126 -14.03 -10.11 6.64
CA VAL A 126 -13.25 -11.02 7.51
C VAL A 126 -14.10 -11.64 8.61
N MET A 127 -15.22 -11.01 8.97
CA MET A 127 -16.16 -11.50 9.97
C MET A 127 -17.03 -12.66 9.45
N GLY A 128 -16.99 -12.95 8.15
CA GLY A 128 -17.84 -13.95 7.52
C GLY A 128 -19.27 -13.47 7.30
N ALA A 129 -20.10 -14.36 6.76
CA ALA A 129 -21.52 -14.07 6.55
C ALA A 129 -22.30 -14.14 7.86
N ALA A 130 -23.14 -13.13 8.12
CA ALA A 130 -24.11 -13.17 9.20
C ALA A 130 -25.35 -13.98 8.71
N LEU A 131 -25.60 -15.13 9.32
CA LEU A 131 -26.72 -15.99 8.94
C LEU A 131 -27.99 -15.69 9.75
N GLU A 132 -27.87 -15.20 10.98
CA GLU A 132 -29.00 -15.08 11.91
C GLU A 132 -29.08 -13.72 12.63
N ALA A 133 -28.03 -12.92 12.62
CA ALA A 133 -28.02 -11.63 13.27
C ALA A 133 -27.24 -10.60 12.44
N PRO A 134 -27.62 -9.32 12.46
CA PRO A 134 -26.80 -8.27 11.91
C PRO A 134 -25.46 -8.16 12.63
N LEU A 135 -24.42 -7.79 11.90
CA LEU A 135 -23.10 -7.50 12.46
C LEU A 135 -23.12 -6.20 13.28
#